data_8a8a397adf5122a163b5d2612af3124c
#
_entry.id   8a8a397adf5122a163b5d2612af3124c
#
_cell.length_a   1.000
_cell.length_b   1.000
_cell.length_c   1.000
_cell.angle_alpha   90.00
_cell.angle_beta   90.00
_cell.angle_gamma   90.00
#
_symmetry.space_group_name_H-M   'P 1'
#
loop_
_entity.id
_entity.type
_entity.pdbx_description
1 polymer ?
#
loop_
_entity_poly.entity_id
_entity_poly.type
_entity_poly.pdbx_seq_one_letter_code
_entity_poly.pdbx_strand_id
1 'polypeptide(L)'
;MRVTVRALNSYEENDKVKVKEKKSSSLIEGNIGKAILLFVLPLIAGSLIQQLYVTVDAIIVGRFAGKVGLAAIDSINTLFKFPINFMNGLAAGATIIISRYFGAKATEHLHRSIRTAITIAFVLGIISSFGGVLLAPQLLKLMRVPTDIYRDTLTYCTIYFGGLWSLILYNMAAGILRAFGDSKRPLYVLLVSSCINILGDLLLVGVLHLGVGGAAAATVAAQIVSVILTFLFLA
;
A
#
# COMPACT_ATOMS: atom_id res chain seq x y z
N MET A 1 -8.52 -20.94 -2.81
CA MET A 1 -8.81 -21.18 -4.23
C MET A 1 -10.30 -21.36 -4.53
N ARG A 2 -11.12 -21.90 -3.64
CA ARG A 2 -12.60 -21.97 -3.83
C ARG A 2 -13.37 -20.70 -3.48
N VAL A 3 -12.80 -19.79 -2.70
CA VAL A 3 -13.44 -18.53 -2.26
C VAL A 3 -13.53 -17.52 -3.41
N THR A 4 -12.50 -17.44 -4.24
CA THR A 4 -12.44 -16.51 -5.39
C THR A 4 -13.45 -16.87 -6.50
N VAL A 5 -13.78 -18.18 -6.65
CA VAL A 5 -14.76 -18.65 -7.62
C VAL A 5 -16.19 -18.38 -7.16
N ARG A 6 -16.45 -18.38 -5.84
CA ARG A 6 -17.78 -18.07 -5.29
C ARG A 6 -18.12 -16.58 -5.40
N ALA A 7 -17.13 -15.69 -5.19
CA ALA A 7 -17.32 -14.26 -5.42
C ALA A 7 -17.60 -13.93 -6.89
N LEU A 8 -17.02 -14.68 -7.83
CA LEU A 8 -17.23 -14.49 -9.26
C LEU A 8 -18.62 -14.97 -9.72
N ASN A 9 -19.14 -16.04 -9.13
CA ASN A 9 -20.50 -16.51 -9.42
C ASN A 9 -21.60 -15.63 -8.81
N SER A 10 -21.31 -14.93 -7.69
CA SER A 10 -22.27 -13.98 -7.11
C SER A 10 -22.42 -12.69 -7.95
N TYR A 11 -21.46 -12.38 -8.83
CA TYR A 11 -21.59 -11.29 -9.80
C TYR A 11 -22.54 -11.66 -10.95
N GLU A 12 -22.60 -12.93 -11.37
CA GLU A 12 -23.55 -13.38 -12.38
C GLU A 12 -24.99 -13.54 -11.86
N GLU A 13 -25.15 -13.85 -10.57
CA GLU A 13 -26.46 -14.06 -9.94
C GLU A 13 -27.11 -12.74 -9.47
N ASN A 14 -26.31 -11.72 -9.18
CA ASN A 14 -26.77 -10.36 -8.79
C ASN A 14 -27.18 -9.46 -9.95
N ASP A 15 -27.04 -9.88 -11.19
CA ASP A 15 -27.62 -9.18 -12.36
C ASP A 15 -29.17 -9.21 -12.34
N LYS A 16 -29.78 -10.04 -11.47
CA LYS A 16 -31.22 -10.11 -11.24
C LYS A 16 -31.71 -9.34 -10.01
N VAL A 17 -30.82 -8.93 -9.13
CA VAL A 17 -31.17 -8.01 -8.03
C VAL A 17 -30.97 -6.61 -8.58
N LYS A 18 -32.09 -5.88 -8.75
CA LYS A 18 -32.10 -4.44 -9.01
C LYS A 18 -31.08 -3.76 -8.09
N VAL A 19 -29.83 -3.63 -8.57
CA VAL A 19 -28.89 -2.68 -8.04
C VAL A 19 -29.61 -1.35 -8.21
N LYS A 20 -30.12 -0.77 -7.11
CA LYS A 20 -30.35 0.65 -7.06
C LYS A 20 -29.08 1.25 -7.60
N GLU A 21 -29.13 1.74 -8.84
CA GLU A 21 -28.08 2.56 -9.43
C GLU A 21 -27.82 3.75 -8.49
N LYS A 22 -27.02 3.48 -7.46
CA LYS A 22 -26.23 4.53 -6.86
C LYS A 22 -25.33 4.93 -8.02
N LYS A 23 -25.68 6.03 -8.72
CA LYS A 23 -24.91 6.64 -9.79
C LYS A 23 -23.43 6.58 -9.45
N SER A 24 -22.77 5.46 -9.73
CA SER A 24 -21.35 5.49 -9.96
C SER A 24 -21.21 6.41 -11.17
N SER A 25 -20.62 7.56 -10.97
CA SER A 25 -20.35 8.47 -12.08
C SER A 25 -19.47 7.70 -13.05
N SER A 26 -20.11 7.09 -14.04
CA SER A 26 -19.42 6.42 -15.12
C SER A 26 -18.52 7.48 -15.74
N LEU A 27 -17.21 7.25 -15.76
CA LEU A 27 -16.25 8.14 -16.44
C LEU A 27 -16.53 8.22 -17.95
N ILE A 28 -17.47 7.39 -18.44
CA ILE A 28 -17.83 7.22 -19.84
C ILE A 28 -19.13 7.97 -20.17
N GLU A 29 -20.01 8.21 -19.20
CA GLU A 29 -21.33 8.84 -19.42
C GLU A 29 -21.46 10.14 -18.61
N GLY A 30 -21.90 11.22 -19.26
CA GLY A 30 -22.14 12.53 -18.63
C GLY A 30 -21.02 13.54 -18.82
N ASN A 31 -20.88 14.49 -17.89
CA ASN A 31 -19.85 15.53 -17.95
C ASN A 31 -18.50 14.95 -17.50
N ILE A 32 -17.64 14.66 -18.49
CA ILE A 32 -16.31 14.07 -18.30
C ILE A 32 -15.46 14.86 -17.27
N GLY A 33 -15.49 16.19 -17.31
CA GLY A 33 -14.73 17.03 -16.38
C GLY A 33 -15.16 16.82 -14.92
N LYS A 34 -16.47 16.74 -14.66
CA LYS A 34 -17.01 16.46 -13.31
C LYS A 34 -16.66 15.06 -12.84
N ALA A 35 -16.73 14.07 -13.74
CA ALA A 35 -16.39 12.68 -13.44
C ALA A 35 -14.91 12.53 -13.09
N ILE A 36 -14.00 13.16 -13.86
CA ILE A 36 -12.57 13.20 -13.56
C ILE A 36 -12.31 13.88 -12.22
N LEU A 37 -12.92 15.02 -11.95
CA LEU A 37 -12.74 15.74 -10.69
C LEU A 37 -13.14 14.88 -9.48
N LEU A 38 -14.30 14.22 -9.54
CA LEU A 38 -14.80 13.34 -8.47
C LEU A 38 -13.93 12.10 -8.26
N PHE A 39 -13.23 11.64 -9.31
CA PHE A 39 -12.28 10.54 -9.21
C PHE A 39 -10.93 10.99 -8.64
N VAL A 40 -10.45 12.17 -9.05
CA VAL A 40 -9.12 12.68 -8.67
C VAL A 40 -9.11 13.25 -7.24
N LEU A 41 -10.21 13.88 -6.78
CA LEU A 41 -10.29 14.44 -5.43
C LEU A 41 -9.94 13.43 -4.31
N PRO A 42 -10.48 12.18 -4.30
CA PRO A 42 -10.08 11.18 -3.31
C PRO A 42 -8.60 10.79 -3.40
N LEU A 43 -8.01 10.80 -4.61
CA LEU A 43 -6.59 10.49 -4.77
C LEU A 43 -5.69 11.59 -4.20
N ILE A 44 -6.05 12.86 -4.44
CA ILE A 44 -5.34 14.00 -3.83
C ILE A 44 -5.49 13.96 -2.31
N ALA A 45 -6.70 13.75 -1.81
CA ALA A 45 -6.94 13.62 -0.37
C ALA A 45 -6.12 12.48 0.23
N GLY A 46 -6.04 11.32 -0.46
CA GLY A 46 -5.20 10.20 -0.05
C GLY A 46 -3.72 10.56 0.03
N SER A 47 -3.19 11.27 -0.97
CA SER A 47 -1.80 11.74 -0.97
C SER A 47 -1.51 12.70 0.18
N LEU A 48 -2.44 13.62 0.48
CA LEU A 48 -2.32 14.54 1.61
C LEU A 48 -2.32 13.80 2.95
N ILE A 49 -3.25 12.85 3.13
CA ILE A 49 -3.31 12.00 4.33
C ILE A 49 -2.01 11.20 4.49
N GLN A 50 -1.49 10.64 3.39
CA GLN A 50 -0.23 9.93 3.41
C GLN A 50 0.94 10.84 3.82
N GLN A 51 0.99 12.07 3.33
CA GLN A 51 2.01 13.03 3.73
C GLN A 51 1.87 13.43 5.20
N LEU A 52 0.62 13.60 5.68
CA LEU A 52 0.36 13.93 7.08
C LEU A 52 0.82 12.81 8.02
N TYR A 53 0.47 11.54 7.72
CA TYR A 53 0.89 10.46 8.62
C TYR A 53 2.42 10.29 8.63
N VAL A 54 3.12 10.43 7.50
CA VAL A 54 4.58 10.41 7.45
C VAL A 54 5.18 11.52 8.32
N THR A 55 4.58 12.69 8.31
CA THR A 55 5.01 13.82 9.16
C THR A 55 4.78 13.53 10.64
N VAL A 56 3.62 12.96 10.99
CA VAL A 56 3.30 12.60 12.38
C VAL A 56 4.22 11.49 12.89
N ASP A 57 4.48 10.46 12.08
CA ASP A 57 5.45 9.40 12.39
C ASP A 57 6.84 9.98 12.67
N ALA A 58 7.34 10.88 11.81
CA ALA A 58 8.62 11.55 12.01
C ALA A 58 8.66 12.40 13.31
N ILE A 59 7.54 13.05 13.67
CA ILE A 59 7.44 13.82 14.93
C ILE A 59 7.48 12.87 16.14
N ILE A 60 6.76 11.74 16.10
CA ILE A 60 6.73 10.76 17.18
C ILE A 60 8.12 10.14 17.36
N VAL A 61 8.74 9.69 16.28
CA VAL A 61 10.10 9.12 16.32
C VAL A 61 11.11 10.17 16.82
N GLY A 62 11.07 11.39 16.28
CA GLY A 62 11.95 12.47 16.69
C GLY A 62 11.83 12.84 18.17
N ARG A 63 10.61 12.77 18.72
CA ARG A 63 10.35 13.12 20.13
C ARG A 63 10.72 11.99 21.09
N PHE A 64 10.44 10.74 20.76
CA PHE A 64 10.59 9.59 21.67
C PHE A 64 11.85 8.75 21.42
N ALA A 65 12.31 8.62 20.15
CA ALA A 65 13.56 7.95 19.80
C ALA A 65 14.72 8.93 19.59
N GLY A 66 14.44 10.24 19.64
CA GLY A 66 15.46 11.30 19.56
C GLY A 66 16.03 11.52 18.17
N LYS A 67 17.02 12.42 18.09
CA LYS A 67 17.69 12.81 16.82
C LYS A 67 18.39 11.62 16.15
N VAL A 68 18.94 10.72 16.93
CA VAL A 68 19.63 9.51 16.45
C VAL A 68 18.65 8.57 15.73
N GLY A 69 17.47 8.32 16.31
CA GLY A 69 16.43 7.51 15.69
C GLY A 69 15.90 8.13 14.39
N LEU A 70 15.68 9.45 14.37
CA LEU A 70 15.24 10.15 13.16
C LEU A 70 16.30 10.09 12.05
N ALA A 71 17.57 10.30 12.39
CA ALA A 71 18.69 10.20 11.46
C ALA A 71 18.84 8.78 10.90
N ALA A 72 18.57 7.75 11.72
CA ALA A 72 18.57 6.36 11.30
C ALA A 72 17.54 6.10 10.19
N ILE A 73 16.31 6.61 10.33
CA ILE A 73 15.25 6.47 9.35
C ILE A 73 15.57 7.28 8.08
N ASP A 74 16.00 8.51 8.22
CA ASP A 74 16.28 9.40 7.07
C ASP A 74 17.42 8.89 6.19
N SER A 75 18.47 8.31 6.80
CA SER A 75 19.62 7.80 6.05
C SER A 75 19.24 6.68 5.06
N ILE A 76 18.17 5.96 5.30
CA ILE A 76 17.74 4.84 4.47
C ILE A 76 16.49 5.09 3.63
N ASN A 77 15.85 6.25 3.79
CA ASN A 77 14.68 6.61 2.99
C ASN A 77 14.93 6.50 1.48
N THR A 78 16.13 6.85 1.02
CA THR A 78 16.52 6.73 -0.39
C THR A 78 16.61 5.27 -0.84
N LEU A 79 17.05 4.37 0.04
CA LEU A 79 17.13 2.94 -0.23
C LEU A 79 15.76 2.32 -0.51
N PHE A 80 14.76 2.73 0.28
CA PHE A 80 13.39 2.22 0.12
C PHE A 80 12.66 2.82 -1.08
N LYS A 81 12.99 4.05 -1.48
CA LYS A 81 12.33 4.73 -2.61
C LYS A 81 12.46 3.94 -3.92
N PHE A 82 13.62 3.35 -4.19
CA PHE A 82 13.83 2.63 -5.45
C PHE A 82 12.90 1.43 -5.63
N PRO A 83 12.88 0.41 -4.74
CA PRO A 83 11.99 -0.74 -4.88
C PRO A 83 10.51 -0.34 -4.81
N ILE A 84 10.15 0.63 -3.96
CA ILE A 84 8.76 1.09 -3.84
C ILE A 84 8.30 1.74 -5.15
N ASN A 85 9.08 2.64 -5.74
CA ASN A 85 8.72 3.31 -6.98
C ASN A 85 8.67 2.36 -8.17
N PHE A 86 9.58 1.38 -8.23
CA PHE A 86 9.54 0.33 -9.23
C PHE A 86 8.23 -0.47 -9.15
N MET A 87 7.83 -0.88 -7.96
CA MET A 87 6.58 -1.61 -7.75
C MET A 87 5.34 -0.77 -8.00
N ASN A 88 5.38 0.53 -7.69
CA ASN A 88 4.30 1.47 -8.02
C ASN A 88 4.14 1.61 -9.54
N GLY A 89 5.23 1.65 -10.29
CA GLY A 89 5.21 1.63 -11.76
C GLY A 89 4.56 0.36 -12.32
N LEU A 90 4.91 -0.80 -11.74
CA LEU A 90 4.32 -2.08 -12.12
C LEU A 90 2.80 -2.12 -11.83
N ALA A 91 2.39 -1.65 -10.65
CA ALA A 91 0.98 -1.56 -10.27
C ALA A 91 0.22 -0.58 -11.18
N ALA A 92 0.82 0.54 -11.58
CA ALA A 92 0.23 1.47 -12.54
C ALA A 92 0.04 0.84 -13.92
N GLY A 93 1.04 0.09 -14.42
CA GLY A 93 0.93 -0.67 -15.67
C GLY A 93 -0.19 -1.72 -15.64
N ALA A 94 -0.28 -2.47 -14.55
CA ALA A 94 -1.36 -3.44 -14.34
C ALA A 94 -2.74 -2.75 -14.31
N THR A 95 -2.85 -1.60 -13.63
CA THR A 95 -4.08 -0.79 -13.57
C THR A 95 -4.57 -0.40 -14.97
N ILE A 96 -3.67 0.02 -15.87
CA ILE A 96 -4.00 0.39 -17.26
C ILE A 96 -4.55 -0.81 -18.03
N ILE A 97 -3.91 -1.97 -17.93
CA ILE A 97 -4.37 -3.19 -18.62
C ILE A 97 -5.73 -3.63 -18.10
N ILE A 98 -5.91 -3.66 -16.78
CA ILE A 98 -7.14 -4.08 -16.11
C ILE A 98 -8.30 -3.12 -16.47
N SER A 99 -8.07 -1.80 -16.44
CA SER A 99 -9.09 -0.81 -16.80
C SER A 99 -9.52 -0.93 -18.26
N ARG A 100 -8.59 -1.25 -19.17
CA ARG A 100 -8.88 -1.49 -20.57
C ARG A 100 -9.80 -2.70 -20.78
N TYR A 101 -9.49 -3.84 -20.14
CA TYR A 101 -10.35 -5.03 -20.24
C TYR A 101 -11.68 -4.84 -19.54
N PHE A 102 -11.71 -4.08 -18.44
CA PHE A 102 -12.94 -3.72 -17.76
C PHE A 102 -13.85 -2.86 -18.65
N GLY A 103 -13.31 -1.81 -19.28
CA GLY A 103 -14.04 -0.96 -20.23
C GLY A 103 -14.53 -1.70 -21.49
N ALA A 104 -13.73 -2.65 -21.98
CA ALA A 104 -14.09 -3.51 -23.10
C ALA A 104 -15.08 -4.64 -22.75
N LYS A 105 -15.47 -4.78 -21.46
CA LYS A 105 -16.32 -5.88 -20.96
C LYS A 105 -15.77 -7.27 -21.28
N ALA A 106 -14.45 -7.41 -21.44
CA ALA A 106 -13.76 -8.64 -21.77
C ALA A 106 -13.46 -9.44 -20.48
N THR A 107 -14.47 -10.06 -19.89
CA THR A 107 -14.46 -10.66 -18.55
C THR A 107 -13.39 -11.72 -18.35
N GLU A 108 -13.15 -12.60 -19.32
CA GLU A 108 -12.12 -13.64 -19.25
C GLU A 108 -10.71 -13.04 -19.17
N HIS A 109 -10.39 -12.09 -20.05
CA HIS A 109 -9.11 -11.38 -20.04
C HIS A 109 -8.93 -10.54 -18.79
N LEU A 110 -10.01 -9.92 -18.28
CA LEU A 110 -10.02 -9.15 -17.05
C LEU A 110 -9.62 -10.04 -15.85
N HIS A 111 -10.29 -11.18 -15.66
CA HIS A 111 -9.99 -12.10 -14.56
C HIS A 111 -8.57 -12.65 -14.63
N ARG A 112 -8.12 -13.00 -15.84
CA ARG A 112 -6.76 -13.47 -16.06
C ARG A 112 -5.73 -12.40 -15.70
N SER A 113 -5.97 -11.15 -16.11
CA SER A 113 -5.07 -10.03 -15.81
C SER A 113 -5.01 -9.72 -14.31
N ILE A 114 -6.14 -9.74 -13.59
CA ILE A 114 -6.19 -9.54 -12.15
C ILE A 114 -5.40 -10.64 -11.42
N ARG A 115 -5.64 -11.92 -11.74
CA ARG A 115 -4.92 -13.04 -11.13
C ARG A 115 -3.40 -12.92 -11.37
N THR A 116 -3.01 -12.62 -12.60
CA THR A 116 -1.60 -12.44 -12.95
C THR A 116 -0.97 -11.28 -12.18
N ALA A 117 -1.65 -10.12 -12.10
CA ALA A 117 -1.18 -8.96 -11.37
C ALA A 117 -0.97 -9.25 -9.88
N ILE A 118 -1.93 -9.91 -9.23
CA ILE A 118 -1.82 -10.29 -7.81
C ILE A 118 -0.70 -11.31 -7.60
N THR A 119 -0.58 -12.32 -8.49
CA THR A 119 0.48 -13.33 -8.40
C THR A 119 1.86 -12.69 -8.54
N ILE A 120 2.05 -11.82 -9.53
CA ILE A 120 3.31 -11.09 -9.73
C ILE A 120 3.61 -10.23 -8.51
N ALA A 121 2.64 -9.47 -7.99
CA ALA A 121 2.83 -8.64 -6.81
C ALA A 121 3.22 -9.47 -5.58
N PHE A 122 2.60 -10.64 -5.38
CA PHE A 122 2.93 -11.54 -4.29
C PHE A 122 4.35 -12.10 -4.41
N VAL A 123 4.69 -12.66 -5.58
CA VAL A 123 6.02 -13.26 -5.82
C VAL A 123 7.12 -12.20 -5.68
N LEU A 124 6.98 -11.05 -6.36
CA LEU A 124 7.95 -9.97 -6.27
C LEU A 124 7.99 -9.36 -4.86
N GLY A 125 6.86 -9.29 -4.17
CA GLY A 125 6.78 -8.86 -2.78
C GLY A 125 7.62 -9.75 -1.86
N ILE A 126 7.46 -11.06 -1.95
CA ILE A 126 8.25 -12.03 -1.17
C ILE A 126 9.73 -11.96 -1.52
N ILE A 127 10.07 -11.93 -2.82
CA ILE A 127 11.47 -11.82 -3.27
C ILE A 127 12.10 -10.53 -2.74
N SER A 128 11.40 -9.40 -2.86
CA SER A 128 11.90 -8.09 -2.38
C SER A 128 12.04 -8.05 -0.86
N SER A 129 11.09 -8.65 -0.11
CA SER A 129 11.17 -8.74 1.35
C SER A 129 12.37 -9.58 1.78
N PHE A 130 12.47 -10.79 1.27
CA PHE A 130 13.54 -11.72 1.64
C PHE A 130 14.92 -11.19 1.20
N GLY A 131 15.01 -10.72 -0.05
CA GLY A 131 16.23 -10.11 -0.58
C GLY A 131 16.63 -8.86 0.19
N GLY A 132 15.67 -8.00 0.52
CA GLY A 132 15.91 -6.78 1.31
C GLY A 132 16.45 -7.09 2.71
N VAL A 133 15.87 -8.06 3.42
CA VAL A 133 16.36 -8.48 4.75
C VAL A 133 17.78 -9.04 4.66
N LEU A 134 18.06 -9.91 3.69
CA LEU A 134 19.40 -10.51 3.52
C LEU A 134 20.45 -9.48 3.13
N LEU A 135 20.09 -8.53 2.27
CA LEU A 135 21.01 -7.52 1.76
C LEU A 135 21.14 -6.28 2.66
N ALA A 136 20.25 -6.11 3.65
CA ALA A 136 20.25 -4.93 4.52
C ALA A 136 21.63 -4.62 5.13
N PRO A 137 22.39 -5.58 5.71
CA PRO A 137 23.69 -5.25 6.29
C PRO A 137 24.71 -4.78 5.25
N GLN A 138 24.71 -5.38 4.04
CA GLN A 138 25.61 -4.99 2.96
C GLN A 138 25.27 -3.62 2.40
N LEU A 139 23.96 -3.34 2.23
CA LEU A 139 23.47 -2.04 1.75
C LEU A 139 23.83 -0.91 2.72
N LEU A 140 23.66 -1.11 4.03
CA LEU A 140 24.02 -0.13 5.03
C LEU A 140 25.53 0.15 5.07
N LYS A 141 26.38 -0.90 4.90
CA LYS A 141 27.84 -0.73 4.77
C LYS A 141 28.20 0.06 3.52
N LEU A 142 27.55 -0.24 2.39
CA LEU A 142 27.76 0.47 1.12
C LEU A 142 27.39 1.95 1.23
N MET A 143 26.31 2.24 1.95
CA MET A 143 25.85 3.62 2.23
C MET A 143 26.71 4.33 3.27
N ARG A 144 27.70 3.66 3.87
CA ARG A 144 28.57 4.20 4.93
C ARG A 144 27.77 4.80 6.09
N VAL A 145 26.72 4.10 6.53
CA VAL A 145 25.91 4.54 7.67
C VAL A 145 26.80 4.65 8.91
N PRO A 146 26.79 5.78 9.64
CA PRO A 146 27.59 5.99 10.83
C PRO A 146 27.35 4.90 11.89
N THR A 147 28.41 4.56 12.64
CA THR A 147 28.40 3.43 13.59
C THR A 147 27.47 3.66 14.77
N ASP A 148 27.25 4.91 15.15
CA ASP A 148 26.37 5.33 16.25
C ASP A 148 24.88 5.07 15.97
N ILE A 149 24.47 5.14 14.69
CA ILE A 149 23.08 4.86 14.28
C ILE A 149 22.91 3.50 13.59
N TYR A 150 23.99 2.75 13.33
CA TYR A 150 23.97 1.55 12.49
C TYR A 150 23.02 0.47 13.01
N ARG A 151 23.02 0.21 14.32
CA ARG A 151 22.17 -0.83 14.94
C ARG A 151 20.69 -0.49 14.78
N ASP A 152 20.32 0.74 15.05
CA ASP A 152 18.94 1.22 14.94
C ASP A 152 18.47 1.19 13.48
N THR A 153 19.34 1.67 12.57
CA THR A 153 19.09 1.62 11.13
C THR A 153 18.90 0.20 10.63
N LEU A 154 19.74 -0.76 11.07
CA LEU A 154 19.63 -2.16 10.68
C LEU A 154 18.34 -2.79 11.20
N THR A 155 17.97 -2.50 12.44
CA THR A 155 16.72 -2.98 13.05
C THR A 155 15.51 -2.48 12.26
N TYR A 156 15.47 -1.18 11.95
CA TYR A 156 14.41 -0.59 11.15
C TYR A 156 14.33 -1.23 9.75
N CYS A 157 15.48 -1.31 9.04
CA CYS A 157 15.57 -1.93 7.72
C CYS A 157 15.05 -3.36 7.70
N THR A 158 15.47 -4.17 8.65
CA THR A 158 15.11 -5.59 8.71
C THR A 158 13.59 -5.76 8.89
N ILE A 159 13.00 -5.01 9.81
CA ILE A 159 11.55 -5.06 10.04
C ILE A 159 10.78 -4.53 8.83
N TYR A 160 11.20 -3.38 8.29
CA TYR A 160 10.51 -2.74 7.16
C TYR A 160 10.58 -3.59 5.88
N PHE A 161 11.77 -4.13 5.54
CA PHE A 161 11.90 -5.06 4.42
C PHE A 161 11.11 -6.34 4.64
N GLY A 162 11.08 -6.89 5.86
CA GLY A 162 10.26 -8.05 6.18
C GLY A 162 8.78 -7.84 5.89
N GLY A 163 8.27 -6.60 6.03
CA GLY A 163 6.91 -6.19 5.73
C GLY A 163 6.66 -5.71 4.30
N LEU A 164 7.69 -5.55 3.46
CA LEU A 164 7.58 -4.91 2.13
C LEU A 164 6.57 -5.61 1.20
N TRP A 165 6.41 -6.92 1.31
CA TRP A 165 5.41 -7.68 0.56
C TRP A 165 3.98 -7.16 0.78
N SER A 166 3.65 -6.72 1.99
CA SER A 166 2.32 -6.18 2.29
C SER A 166 2.08 -4.84 1.59
N LEU A 167 3.08 -3.95 1.57
CA LEU A 167 3.02 -2.69 0.83
C LEU A 167 2.80 -2.93 -0.67
N ILE A 168 3.53 -3.88 -1.25
CA ILE A 168 3.44 -4.21 -2.68
C ILE A 168 2.06 -4.77 -3.03
N LEU A 169 1.55 -5.70 -2.22
CA LEU A 169 0.20 -6.26 -2.40
C LEU A 169 -0.89 -5.20 -2.25
N TYR A 170 -0.77 -4.34 -1.23
CA TYR A 170 -1.72 -3.23 -1.04
C TYR A 170 -1.75 -2.32 -2.27
N ASN A 171 -0.58 -1.87 -2.77
CA ASN A 171 -0.51 -0.98 -3.93
C ASN A 171 -1.11 -1.61 -5.19
N MET A 172 -0.86 -2.91 -5.43
CA MET A 172 -1.47 -3.65 -6.53
C MET A 172 -2.99 -3.75 -6.38
N ALA A 173 -3.47 -4.15 -5.22
CA ALA A 173 -4.90 -4.31 -4.94
C ALA A 173 -5.64 -2.97 -5.00
N ALA A 174 -5.06 -1.90 -4.47
CA ALA A 174 -5.58 -0.54 -4.59
C ALA A 174 -5.58 -0.06 -6.06
N GLY A 175 -4.58 -0.46 -6.85
CA GLY A 175 -4.53 -0.24 -8.31
C GLY A 175 -5.70 -0.92 -9.03
N ILE A 176 -6.05 -2.14 -8.66
CA ILE A 176 -7.20 -2.87 -9.21
C ILE A 176 -8.52 -2.15 -8.89
N LEU A 177 -8.71 -1.69 -7.65
CA LEU A 177 -9.89 -0.90 -7.28
C LEU A 177 -10.00 0.40 -8.12
N ARG A 178 -8.87 1.09 -8.32
CA ARG A 178 -8.81 2.28 -9.19
C ARG A 178 -9.12 1.95 -10.65
N ALA A 179 -8.71 0.78 -11.15
CA ALA A 179 -9.03 0.32 -12.49
C ALA A 179 -10.54 0.14 -12.72
N PHE A 180 -11.29 -0.18 -11.66
CA PHE A 180 -12.76 -0.24 -11.66
C PHE A 180 -13.43 1.13 -11.45
N GLY A 181 -12.66 2.23 -11.41
CA GLY A 181 -13.17 3.58 -11.15
C GLY A 181 -13.42 3.90 -9.68
N ASP A 182 -13.05 3.00 -8.76
CA ASP A 182 -13.23 3.21 -7.34
C ASP A 182 -11.96 3.80 -6.69
N SER A 183 -11.97 5.11 -6.49
CA SER A 183 -10.92 5.83 -5.75
C SER A 183 -11.24 6.05 -4.27
N LYS A 184 -12.49 5.80 -3.85
CA LYS A 184 -12.95 6.04 -2.47
C LYS A 184 -12.53 4.94 -1.51
N ARG A 185 -12.69 3.66 -1.91
CA ARG A 185 -12.31 2.54 -1.05
C ARG A 185 -10.81 2.55 -0.71
N PRO A 186 -9.86 2.75 -1.65
CA PRO A 186 -8.46 2.94 -1.30
C PRO A 186 -8.20 4.10 -0.33
N LEU A 187 -8.95 5.21 -0.45
CA LEU A 187 -8.87 6.32 0.51
C LEU A 187 -9.29 5.92 1.92
N TYR A 188 -10.41 5.19 2.07
CA TYR A 188 -10.86 4.70 3.38
C TYR A 188 -9.85 3.73 4.00
N VAL A 189 -9.28 2.82 3.21
CA VAL A 189 -8.22 1.92 3.68
C VAL A 189 -7.02 2.72 4.18
N LEU A 190 -6.60 3.74 3.43
CA LEU A 190 -5.49 4.60 3.82
C LEU A 190 -5.77 5.35 5.12
N LEU A 191 -6.98 5.89 5.31
CA LEU A 191 -7.38 6.54 6.55
C LEU A 191 -7.28 5.61 7.76
N VAL A 192 -7.87 4.41 7.64
CA VAL A 192 -7.84 3.42 8.73
C VAL A 192 -6.41 3.00 9.03
N SER A 193 -5.60 2.69 8.01
CA SER A 193 -4.22 2.28 8.22
C SER A 193 -3.35 3.39 8.79
N SER A 194 -3.57 4.65 8.40
CA SER A 194 -2.87 5.79 8.98
C SER A 194 -3.18 5.95 10.48
N CYS A 195 -4.45 5.78 10.86
CA CYS A 195 -4.83 5.79 12.28
C CYS A 195 -4.15 4.66 13.06
N ILE A 196 -4.12 3.44 12.49
CA ILE A 196 -3.47 2.29 13.11
C ILE A 196 -1.95 2.52 13.23
N ASN A 197 -1.33 3.09 12.21
CA ASN A 197 0.09 3.42 12.25
C ASN A 197 0.38 4.43 13.37
N ILE A 198 -0.32 5.56 13.42
CA ILE A 198 -0.12 6.61 14.45
C ILE A 198 -0.35 6.05 15.86
N LEU A 199 -1.41 5.27 16.07
CA LEU A 199 -1.67 4.63 17.36
C LEU A 199 -0.60 3.60 17.71
N GLY A 200 -0.13 2.84 16.72
CA GLY A 200 0.97 1.89 16.85
C GLY A 200 2.28 2.59 17.24
N ASP A 201 2.61 3.71 16.61
CA ASP A 201 3.80 4.50 16.93
C ASP A 201 3.72 5.06 18.36
N LEU A 202 2.58 5.63 18.75
CA LEU A 202 2.39 6.13 20.11
C LEU A 202 2.54 5.00 21.15
N LEU A 203 2.03 3.81 20.85
CA LEU A 203 2.14 2.67 21.74
C LEU A 203 3.57 2.08 21.75
N LEU A 204 4.11 1.73 20.57
CA LEU A 204 5.38 0.99 20.49
C LEU A 204 6.59 1.90 20.72
N VAL A 205 6.56 3.13 20.22
CA VAL A 205 7.65 4.09 20.38
C VAL A 205 7.47 4.93 21.64
N GLY A 206 6.24 5.45 21.87
CA GLY A 206 5.96 6.38 22.98
C GLY A 206 5.84 5.69 24.33
N VAL A 207 5.09 4.58 24.43
CA VAL A 207 4.80 3.88 25.71
C VAL A 207 5.79 2.76 25.97
N LEU A 208 6.00 1.87 24.97
CA LEU A 208 6.87 0.71 25.12
C LEU A 208 8.36 1.01 24.88
N HIS A 209 8.69 2.22 24.43
CA HIS A 209 10.06 2.70 24.18
C HIS A 209 10.90 1.77 23.30
N LEU A 210 10.27 1.13 22.29
CA LEU A 210 10.95 0.23 21.34
C LEU A 210 11.76 0.98 20.25
N GLY A 211 11.86 2.30 20.35
CA GLY A 211 12.65 3.14 19.44
C GLY A 211 12.21 2.99 17.97
N VAL A 212 13.18 3.03 17.06
CA VAL A 212 12.90 2.94 15.61
C VAL A 212 12.35 1.57 15.17
N GLY A 213 12.66 0.50 15.91
CA GLY A 213 12.09 -0.83 15.67
C GLY A 213 10.57 -0.83 15.90
N GLY A 214 10.09 -0.10 16.91
CA GLY A 214 8.66 0.11 17.16
C GLY A 214 7.97 0.82 16.01
N ALA A 215 8.57 1.89 15.48
CA ALA A 215 8.03 2.62 14.33
C ALA A 215 7.94 1.73 13.07
N ALA A 216 8.99 0.96 12.77
CA ALA A 216 8.95 0.00 11.66
C ALA A 216 7.85 -1.04 11.84
N ALA A 217 7.68 -1.57 13.06
CA ALA A 217 6.65 -2.56 13.35
C ALA A 217 5.22 -1.99 13.23
N ALA A 218 4.98 -0.76 13.70
CA ALA A 218 3.71 -0.06 13.54
C ALA A 218 3.38 0.15 12.07
N THR A 219 4.35 0.58 11.26
CA THR A 219 4.19 0.77 9.82
C THR A 219 3.84 -0.55 9.12
N VAL A 220 4.56 -1.62 9.41
CA VAL A 220 4.28 -2.95 8.80
C VAL A 220 2.90 -3.47 9.22
N ALA A 221 2.53 -3.33 10.50
CA ALA A 221 1.20 -3.73 10.98
C ALA A 221 0.08 -2.97 10.26
N ALA A 222 0.22 -1.65 10.08
CA ALA A 222 -0.72 -0.84 9.33
C ALA A 222 -0.83 -1.26 7.86
N GLN A 223 0.29 -1.62 7.23
CA GLN A 223 0.31 -2.13 5.85
C GLN A 223 -0.38 -3.49 5.72
N ILE A 224 -0.19 -4.40 6.67
CA ILE A 224 -0.90 -5.70 6.70
C ILE A 224 -2.41 -5.49 6.79
N VAL A 225 -2.85 -4.58 7.67
CA VAL A 225 -4.29 -4.22 7.76
C VAL A 225 -4.78 -3.63 6.44
N SER A 226 -3.99 -2.80 5.77
CA SER A 226 -4.33 -2.25 4.46
C SER A 226 -4.56 -3.35 3.43
N VAL A 227 -3.71 -4.37 3.40
CA VAL A 227 -3.88 -5.55 2.52
C VAL A 227 -5.21 -6.24 2.82
N ILE A 228 -5.44 -6.58 4.08
CA ILE A 228 -6.65 -7.30 4.50
C ILE A 228 -7.92 -6.53 4.09
N LEU A 229 -7.99 -5.23 4.44
CA LEU A 229 -9.14 -4.38 4.11
C LEU A 229 -9.34 -4.24 2.61
N THR A 230 -8.25 -4.08 1.83
CA THR A 230 -8.36 -3.93 0.38
C THR A 230 -8.85 -5.22 -0.27
N PHE A 231 -8.37 -6.39 0.18
CA PHE A 231 -8.86 -7.67 -0.32
C PHE A 231 -10.31 -7.95 0.08
N LEU A 232 -10.76 -7.51 1.26
CA LEU A 232 -12.19 -7.56 1.64
C LEU A 232 -13.07 -6.69 0.72
N PHE A 233 -12.55 -5.58 0.22
CA PHE A 233 -13.27 -4.76 -0.76
C PHE A 233 -13.23 -5.34 -2.19
N LEU A 234 -12.28 -6.20 -2.51
CA LEU A 234 -12.15 -6.87 -3.81
C LEU A 234 -12.93 -8.20 -3.86
N ALA A 235 -13.26 -8.78 -2.70
CA ALA A 235 -14.05 -10.02 -2.58
C ALA A 235 -15.53 -9.73 -2.73
#